data_1bcaa691c6816214d7d490f9f4e43a07
#
_entry.id   1bcaa691c6816214d7d490f9f4e43a07
#
_cell.length_a   1.000
_cell.length_b   1.000
_cell.length_c   1.000
_cell.angle_alpha   90.00
_cell.angle_beta   90.00
_cell.angle_gamma   90.00
#
_symmetry.space_group_name_H-M   'P 1'
#
loop_
_entity.id
_entity.type
_entity.pdbx_description
1 polymer ?
#
loop_
_entity_poly.entity_id
_entity_poly.type
_entity_poly.pdbx_seq_one_letter_code
_entity_poly.pdbx_strand_id
1 'polypeptide(L)'
;MIPDMRSLVLLLAVLAAPAFAGSEPSRLTAAAQDQVGVTVIYDPAYAKLAFPGGDVPRDRGVCTDVVIRALRDGWGIDLQLVVNHDMKADFAAYPALWGLTKTDRNIDHRRVPNLQTLFARIGAEVPLDEGPVPYLPGDIITWKLPGNLDHIGIVSDRLTVEGTPLILHNIGRGAQEEDILFAYPMTGHYRIGKDQAKRLKALQ
;
A
#
# COMPACT_ATOMS: atom_id res chain seq x y z
N MET A 1 -16.50 71.02 2.67
CA MET A 1 -16.75 69.85 3.54
C MET A 1 -16.62 68.59 2.64
N ILE A 2 -15.45 67.91 2.67
CA ILE A 2 -15.11 66.77 1.79
C ILE A 2 -15.17 65.53 2.69
N PRO A 3 -15.91 64.50 2.38
CA PRO A 3 -15.93 63.28 3.17
C PRO A 3 -14.68 62.41 2.93
N ASP A 4 -14.14 61.98 4.04
CA ASP A 4 -12.95 61.11 4.21
C ASP A 4 -13.24 59.69 3.71
N MET A 5 -12.53 59.27 2.64
CA MET A 5 -12.60 57.92 2.07
C MET A 5 -11.58 57.03 2.79
N ARG A 6 -12.02 56.30 3.83
CA ARG A 6 -11.21 55.29 4.49
C ARG A 6 -11.13 54.03 3.60
N SER A 7 -10.00 53.81 2.96
CA SER A 7 -9.68 52.61 2.20
C SER A 7 -9.64 51.39 3.12
N LEU A 8 -10.58 50.48 2.95
CA LEU A 8 -10.61 49.20 3.62
C LEU A 8 -9.65 48.23 2.87
N VAL A 9 -8.47 48.02 3.45
CA VAL A 9 -7.53 47.01 2.92
C VAL A 9 -7.97 45.64 3.41
N LEU A 10 -8.52 44.84 2.50
CA LEU A 10 -8.89 43.47 2.76
C LEU A 10 -7.61 42.61 2.71
N LEU A 11 -7.14 42.17 3.88
CA LEU A 11 -6.01 41.26 3.98
C LEU A 11 -6.49 39.84 3.65
N LEU A 12 -6.21 39.35 2.43
CA LEU A 12 -6.46 37.97 2.05
C LEU A 12 -5.38 37.09 2.72
N ALA A 13 -5.74 36.38 3.78
CA ALA A 13 -4.90 35.37 4.37
C ALA A 13 -4.89 34.13 3.45
N VAL A 14 -3.83 33.95 2.69
CA VAL A 14 -3.56 32.70 1.96
C VAL A 14 -3.16 31.65 2.98
N LEU A 15 -4.08 30.75 3.32
CA LEU A 15 -3.77 29.54 4.07
C LEU A 15 -2.91 28.65 3.18
N ALA A 16 -1.60 28.67 3.38
CA ALA A 16 -0.69 27.72 2.78
C ALA A 16 -0.98 26.34 3.38
N ALA A 17 -1.48 25.41 2.55
CA ALA A 17 -1.55 24.00 2.91
C ALA A 17 -0.13 23.49 3.24
N PRO A 18 0.06 22.68 4.30
CA PRO A 18 1.36 22.15 4.63
C PRO A 18 1.83 21.25 3.46
N ALA A 19 2.90 21.65 2.81
CA ALA A 19 3.59 20.79 1.85
C ALA A 19 4.21 19.62 2.62
N PHE A 20 3.68 18.41 2.43
CA PHE A 20 4.29 17.16 2.89
C PHE A 20 5.55 16.87 2.06
N ALA A 21 6.59 17.67 2.26
CA ALA A 21 7.86 17.50 1.58
C ALA A 21 8.68 16.42 2.30
N GLY A 22 8.88 15.27 1.64
CA GLY A 22 10.02 14.40 1.90
C GLY A 22 9.92 13.38 3.03
N SER A 23 8.73 12.95 3.45
CA SER A 23 8.57 11.86 4.43
C SER A 23 8.74 10.48 3.77
N GLU A 24 9.18 9.46 4.53
CA GLU A 24 9.29 8.05 4.07
C GLU A 24 8.03 7.54 3.34
N PRO A 25 6.78 7.89 3.75
CA PRO A 25 5.56 7.57 2.99
C PRO A 25 5.56 8.07 1.55
N SER A 26 6.17 9.21 1.25
CA SER A 26 6.21 9.77 -0.10
C SER A 26 7.00 8.92 -1.08
N ARG A 27 8.05 8.20 -0.63
CA ARG A 27 8.82 7.29 -1.48
C ARG A 27 8.03 6.04 -1.83
N LEU A 28 7.25 5.50 -0.89
CA LEU A 28 6.39 4.34 -1.13
C LEU A 28 5.31 4.67 -2.16
N THR A 29 4.64 5.81 -1.96
CA THR A 29 3.60 6.30 -2.86
C THR A 29 4.17 6.57 -4.26
N ALA A 30 5.31 7.27 -4.37
CA ALA A 30 5.97 7.53 -5.65
C ALA A 30 6.34 6.23 -6.38
N ALA A 31 6.94 5.25 -5.68
CA ALA A 31 7.29 3.95 -6.26
C ALA A 31 6.06 3.12 -6.67
N ALA A 32 4.90 3.34 -6.06
CA ALA A 32 3.64 2.76 -6.50
C ALA A 32 3.09 3.48 -7.74
N GLN A 33 3.15 4.83 -7.79
CA GLN A 33 2.74 5.65 -8.92
C GLN A 33 3.56 5.35 -10.17
N ASP A 34 4.87 5.10 -10.04
CA ASP A 34 5.76 4.75 -11.14
C ASP A 34 5.36 3.43 -11.85
N GLN A 35 4.49 2.63 -11.26
CA GLN A 35 3.97 1.40 -11.87
C GLN A 35 2.76 1.65 -12.79
N VAL A 36 2.08 2.81 -12.67
CA VAL A 36 0.95 3.17 -13.51
C VAL A 36 1.43 3.40 -14.95
N GLY A 37 0.81 2.70 -15.91
CA GLY A 37 1.24 2.71 -17.32
C GLY A 37 2.45 1.80 -17.62
N VAL A 38 3.14 1.26 -16.62
CA VAL A 38 4.22 0.26 -16.75
C VAL A 38 3.67 -1.15 -16.59
N THR A 39 2.99 -1.41 -15.46
CA THR A 39 2.29 -2.68 -15.21
C THR A 39 0.89 -2.58 -15.84
N VAL A 40 0.72 -3.13 -17.02
CA VAL A 40 -0.51 -2.98 -17.82
C VAL A 40 -1.30 -4.27 -17.99
N ILE A 41 -0.71 -5.41 -17.59
CA ILE A 41 -1.32 -6.74 -17.70
C ILE A 41 -1.60 -7.29 -16.30
N TYR A 42 -2.85 -7.70 -16.04
CA TYR A 42 -3.18 -8.48 -14.84
C TYR A 42 -2.85 -9.95 -15.09
N ASP A 43 -1.87 -10.49 -14.33
CA ASP A 43 -1.42 -11.88 -14.52
C ASP A 43 -1.31 -12.60 -13.17
N PRO A 44 -2.33 -13.42 -12.81
CA PRO A 44 -2.33 -14.19 -11.57
C PRO A 44 -1.60 -15.54 -11.68
N ALA A 45 -0.98 -15.85 -12.82
CA ALA A 45 -0.34 -17.14 -13.06
C ALA A 45 0.78 -17.40 -12.03
N TYR A 46 0.89 -18.65 -11.61
CA TYR A 46 2.01 -19.09 -10.79
C TYR A 46 3.30 -19.03 -11.62
N ALA A 47 4.31 -18.37 -11.11
CA ALA A 47 5.62 -18.26 -11.75
C ALA A 47 6.74 -18.75 -10.83
N LYS A 48 7.74 -19.43 -11.41
CA LYS A 48 9.01 -19.68 -10.74
C LYS A 48 9.82 -18.38 -10.73
N LEU A 49 10.11 -17.90 -9.54
CA LEU A 49 10.83 -16.66 -9.34
C LEU A 49 12.27 -16.91 -8.86
N ALA A 50 13.18 -16.00 -9.16
CA ALA A 50 14.46 -15.93 -8.48
C ALA A 50 14.23 -15.75 -6.97
N PHE A 51 15.26 -16.04 -6.15
CA PHE A 51 15.19 -15.85 -4.70
C PHE A 51 16.59 -15.55 -4.17
N PRO A 52 16.76 -14.47 -3.38
CA PRO A 52 15.80 -13.41 -3.09
C PRO A 52 15.54 -12.47 -4.28
N GLY A 53 14.64 -11.52 -4.13
CA GLY A 53 14.41 -10.43 -5.08
C GLY A 53 13.66 -10.82 -6.35
N GLY A 54 13.02 -12.01 -6.38
CA GLY A 54 12.25 -12.44 -7.53
C GLY A 54 11.04 -11.55 -7.80
N ASP A 55 10.78 -11.33 -9.10
CA ASP A 55 9.63 -10.59 -9.60
C ASP A 55 9.14 -11.21 -10.91
N VAL A 56 7.87 -11.03 -11.22
CA VAL A 56 7.36 -11.25 -12.58
C VAL A 56 7.76 -10.07 -13.47
N PRO A 57 7.74 -10.21 -14.82
CA PRO A 57 8.02 -9.06 -15.70
C PRO A 57 7.22 -7.82 -15.31
N ARG A 58 7.87 -6.64 -15.37
CA ARG A 58 7.28 -5.38 -14.89
C ARG A 58 6.01 -4.94 -15.62
N ASP A 59 5.80 -5.40 -16.85
CA ASP A 59 4.60 -5.14 -17.64
C ASP A 59 3.35 -5.84 -17.10
N ARG A 60 3.51 -6.78 -16.16
CA ARG A 60 2.43 -7.59 -15.61
C ARG A 60 2.53 -7.76 -14.10
N GLY A 61 1.42 -8.18 -13.48
CA GLY A 61 1.35 -8.45 -12.04
C GLY A 61 -0.09 -8.47 -11.55
N VAL A 62 -0.23 -8.65 -10.23
CA VAL A 62 -1.51 -8.58 -9.51
C VAL A 62 -1.47 -7.47 -8.45
N CYS A 63 -2.52 -7.34 -7.64
CA CYS A 63 -2.61 -6.30 -6.62
C CYS A 63 -1.44 -6.31 -5.63
N THR A 64 -0.98 -7.49 -5.20
CA THR A 64 0.17 -7.61 -4.28
C THR A 64 1.49 -7.17 -4.92
N ASP A 65 1.67 -7.33 -6.24
CA ASP A 65 2.90 -6.92 -6.92
C ASP A 65 3.07 -5.39 -6.88
N VAL A 66 1.98 -4.61 -6.85
CA VAL A 66 2.04 -3.15 -6.65
C VAL A 66 2.69 -2.82 -5.30
N VAL A 67 2.26 -3.49 -4.22
CA VAL A 67 2.78 -3.30 -2.86
C VAL A 67 4.22 -3.81 -2.74
N ILE A 68 4.50 -5.01 -3.27
CA ILE A 68 5.82 -5.64 -3.26
C ILE A 68 6.87 -4.74 -3.92
N ARG A 69 6.55 -4.24 -5.11
CA ARG A 69 7.43 -3.36 -5.89
C ARG A 69 7.60 -2.00 -5.24
N ALA A 70 6.51 -1.42 -4.68
CA ALA A 70 6.59 -0.15 -3.99
C ALA A 70 7.53 -0.22 -2.77
N LEU A 71 7.44 -1.28 -1.95
CA LEU A 71 8.35 -1.49 -0.82
C LEU A 71 9.79 -1.76 -1.26
N ARG A 72 9.99 -2.50 -2.35
CA ARG A 72 11.30 -2.80 -2.90
C ARG A 72 11.98 -1.54 -3.47
N ASP A 73 11.28 -0.83 -4.35
CA ASP A 73 11.84 0.29 -5.09
C ASP A 73 11.93 1.55 -4.22
N GLY A 74 10.91 1.78 -3.36
CA GLY A 74 10.86 2.94 -2.47
C GLY A 74 11.77 2.82 -1.24
N TRP A 75 11.84 1.63 -0.62
CA TRP A 75 12.50 1.46 0.67
C TRP A 75 13.57 0.36 0.70
N GLY A 76 13.80 -0.37 -0.38
CA GLY A 76 14.75 -1.49 -0.45
C GLY A 76 14.32 -2.68 0.41
N ILE A 77 13.00 -2.91 0.57
CA ILE A 77 12.44 -4.03 1.33
C ILE A 77 11.96 -5.11 0.38
N ASP A 78 12.57 -6.28 0.43
CA ASP A 78 12.18 -7.46 -0.34
C ASP A 78 11.14 -8.30 0.41
N LEU A 79 9.85 -8.08 0.13
CA LEU A 79 8.77 -8.84 0.76
C LEU A 79 8.82 -10.34 0.47
N GLN A 80 9.43 -10.78 -0.65
CA GLN A 80 9.62 -12.21 -0.91
C GLN A 80 10.51 -12.85 0.15
N LEU A 81 11.62 -12.20 0.46
CA LEU A 81 12.58 -12.66 1.46
C LEU A 81 11.97 -12.57 2.87
N VAL A 82 11.39 -11.42 3.21
CA VAL A 82 10.80 -11.14 4.52
C VAL A 82 9.69 -12.13 4.87
N VAL A 83 8.70 -12.31 3.97
CA VAL A 83 7.60 -13.29 4.17
C VAL A 83 8.15 -14.70 4.33
N ASN A 84 9.10 -15.10 3.48
CA ASN A 84 9.70 -16.43 3.54
C ASN A 84 10.43 -16.70 4.86
N HIS A 85 11.16 -15.71 5.39
CA HIS A 85 11.86 -15.84 6.67
C HIS A 85 10.90 -15.88 7.85
N ASP A 86 9.94 -14.96 7.92
CA ASP A 86 8.97 -14.93 9.01
C ASP A 86 8.07 -16.18 9.02
N MET A 87 7.60 -16.63 7.85
CA MET A 87 6.85 -17.89 7.74
C MET A 87 7.68 -19.12 8.11
N LYS A 88 8.98 -19.16 7.83
CA LYS A 88 9.85 -20.26 8.29
C LYS A 88 10.04 -20.27 9.78
N ALA A 89 10.09 -19.09 10.40
CA ALA A 89 10.22 -18.97 11.86
C ALA A 89 8.93 -19.39 12.58
N ASP A 90 7.77 -19.08 12.00
CA ASP A 90 6.46 -19.38 12.61
C ASP A 90 5.39 -19.63 11.52
N PHE A 91 5.46 -20.79 10.88
CA PHE A 91 4.53 -21.17 9.81
C PHE A 91 3.08 -21.26 10.27
N ALA A 92 2.86 -21.65 11.53
CA ALA A 92 1.53 -21.82 12.12
C ALA A 92 0.78 -20.50 12.33
N ALA A 93 1.48 -19.37 12.40
CA ALA A 93 0.88 -18.05 12.50
C ALA A 93 0.20 -17.60 11.20
N TYR A 94 0.52 -18.24 10.08
CA TYR A 94 0.00 -17.88 8.77
C TYR A 94 -1.24 -18.69 8.38
N PRO A 95 -2.15 -18.13 7.56
CA PRO A 95 -3.40 -18.82 7.21
C PRO A 95 -3.18 -20.13 6.45
N ALA A 96 -3.80 -21.20 6.91
CA ALA A 96 -3.74 -22.52 6.29
C ALA A 96 -4.73 -22.69 5.10
N LEU A 97 -4.92 -21.62 4.30
CA LEU A 97 -5.97 -21.58 3.27
C LEU A 97 -5.68 -22.44 2.04
N TRP A 98 -4.40 -22.80 1.80
CA TRP A 98 -3.99 -23.47 0.56
C TRP A 98 -3.47 -24.88 0.78
N GLY A 99 -3.66 -25.45 1.99
CA GLY A 99 -3.23 -26.80 2.33
C GLY A 99 -1.71 -27.01 2.30
N LEU A 100 -0.93 -25.94 2.39
CA LEU A 100 0.53 -26.02 2.41
C LEU A 100 1.03 -26.48 3.79
N THR A 101 2.09 -27.26 3.78
CA THR A 101 2.80 -27.73 4.99
C THR A 101 4.18 -27.08 5.13
N LYS A 102 4.58 -26.25 4.17
CA LYS A 102 5.84 -25.53 4.13
C LYS A 102 5.71 -24.26 3.29
N THR A 103 6.67 -23.36 3.42
CA THR A 103 6.72 -22.12 2.65
C THR A 103 6.92 -22.37 1.16
N ASP A 104 6.28 -21.55 0.31
CA ASP A 104 6.53 -21.44 -1.12
C ASP A 104 7.00 -20.04 -1.48
N ARG A 105 8.32 -19.88 -1.65
CA ARG A 105 8.97 -18.61 -1.97
C ARG A 105 8.51 -17.94 -3.27
N ASN A 106 7.80 -18.68 -4.14
CA ASN A 106 7.31 -18.13 -5.41
C ASN A 106 5.98 -17.39 -5.26
N ILE A 107 5.16 -17.74 -4.24
CA ILE A 107 3.78 -17.25 -4.17
C ILE A 107 3.39 -16.67 -2.80
N ASP A 108 4.04 -17.06 -1.69
CA ASP A 108 3.59 -16.69 -0.35
C ASP A 108 3.50 -15.17 -0.15
N HIS A 109 4.48 -14.41 -0.64
CA HIS A 109 4.50 -12.95 -0.60
C HIS A 109 3.49 -12.29 -1.56
N ARG A 110 2.91 -13.04 -2.51
CA ARG A 110 1.89 -12.58 -3.45
C ARG A 110 0.46 -12.92 -2.98
N ARG A 111 0.28 -13.34 -1.73
CA ARG A 111 -1.01 -13.68 -1.11
C ARG A 111 -1.39 -12.62 -0.10
N VAL A 112 -2.52 -11.93 -0.33
CA VAL A 112 -3.00 -10.86 0.56
C VAL A 112 -3.11 -11.32 2.01
N PRO A 113 -3.72 -12.48 2.35
CA PRO A 113 -3.79 -12.93 3.75
C PRO A 113 -2.43 -13.13 4.43
N ASN A 114 -1.40 -13.52 3.69
CA ASN A 114 -0.05 -13.63 4.23
C ASN A 114 0.56 -12.24 4.50
N LEU A 115 0.34 -11.27 3.62
CA LEU A 115 0.79 -9.89 3.85
C LEU A 115 0.06 -9.25 5.03
N GLN A 116 -1.24 -9.48 5.19
CA GLN A 116 -2.00 -9.05 6.36
C GLN A 116 -1.37 -9.61 7.65
N THR A 117 -1.08 -10.92 7.67
CA THR A 117 -0.43 -11.56 8.82
C THR A 117 0.94 -10.94 9.11
N LEU A 118 1.79 -10.75 8.10
CA LEU A 118 3.09 -10.11 8.27
C LEU A 118 2.95 -8.71 8.85
N PHE A 119 2.05 -7.88 8.29
CA PHE A 119 1.87 -6.50 8.72
C PHE A 119 1.33 -6.40 10.16
N ALA A 120 0.44 -7.30 10.57
CA ALA A 120 0.00 -7.42 11.95
C ALA A 120 1.16 -7.80 12.88
N ARG A 121 1.96 -8.80 12.53
CA ARG A 121 3.10 -9.30 13.32
C ARG A 121 4.21 -8.26 13.53
N ILE A 122 4.41 -7.36 12.58
CA ILE A 122 5.34 -6.24 12.76
C ILE A 122 4.71 -5.04 13.48
N GLY A 123 3.43 -5.12 13.89
CA GLY A 123 2.71 -4.05 14.58
C GLY A 123 2.40 -2.86 13.68
N ALA A 124 2.02 -3.12 12.43
CA ALA A 124 1.64 -2.10 11.46
C ALA A 124 0.12 -1.84 11.42
N GLU A 125 -0.69 -2.63 12.13
CA GLU A 125 -2.15 -2.49 12.11
C GLU A 125 -2.60 -1.13 12.63
N VAL A 126 -3.57 -0.56 11.93
CA VAL A 126 -4.34 0.61 12.32
C VAL A 126 -5.78 0.14 12.53
N PRO A 127 -6.37 0.30 13.73
CA PRO A 127 -7.72 -0.16 14.00
C PRO A 127 -8.75 0.46 13.05
N LEU A 128 -9.68 -0.35 12.55
CA LEU A 128 -10.78 0.10 11.69
C LEU A 128 -11.99 0.62 12.48
N ASP A 129 -12.10 0.26 13.76
CA ASP A 129 -13.25 0.46 14.64
C ASP A 129 -13.03 1.49 15.77
N GLU A 130 -11.82 2.01 15.93
CA GLU A 130 -11.49 2.97 17.01
C GLU A 130 -11.78 4.45 16.68
N GLY A 131 -12.69 4.71 15.71
CA GLY A 131 -13.07 6.06 15.28
C GLY A 131 -12.35 6.53 14.01
N PRO A 132 -12.50 7.79 13.60
CA PRO A 132 -11.99 8.28 12.32
C PRO A 132 -10.46 8.42 12.36
N VAL A 133 -9.75 7.38 11.95
CA VAL A 133 -8.30 7.44 11.71
C VAL A 133 -8.09 7.93 10.28
N PRO A 134 -7.29 8.99 10.07
CA PRO A 134 -7.04 9.49 8.72
C PRO A 134 -6.23 8.47 7.91
N TYR A 135 -6.63 8.29 6.66
CA TYR A 135 -5.85 7.53 5.67
C TYR A 135 -4.71 8.41 5.16
N LEU A 136 -3.48 8.03 5.45
CA LEU A 136 -2.29 8.79 5.07
C LEU A 136 -1.64 8.22 3.80
N PRO A 137 -1.00 9.05 2.97
CA PRO A 137 -0.22 8.56 1.83
C PRO A 137 0.78 7.48 2.26
N GLY A 138 0.77 6.34 1.55
CA GLY A 138 1.59 5.18 1.86
C GLY A 138 0.96 4.16 2.82
N ASP A 139 -0.20 4.45 3.41
CA ASP A 139 -0.96 3.42 4.11
C ASP A 139 -1.34 2.28 3.15
N ILE A 140 -1.37 1.06 3.67
CA ILE A 140 -1.76 -0.13 2.92
C ILE A 140 -3.15 -0.55 3.37
N ILE A 141 -4.07 -0.70 2.43
CA ILE A 141 -5.44 -1.11 2.72
C ILE A 141 -5.73 -2.44 2.05
N THR A 142 -6.53 -3.27 2.71
CA THR A 142 -7.04 -4.52 2.15
C THR A 142 -8.56 -4.54 2.15
N TRP A 143 -9.13 -5.23 1.16
CA TRP A 143 -10.59 -5.33 0.95
C TRP A 143 -11.00 -6.75 0.59
N LYS A 144 -12.33 -7.00 0.70
CA LYS A 144 -13.01 -8.11 0.04
C LYS A 144 -13.77 -7.58 -1.17
N LEU A 145 -13.37 -8.03 -2.36
CA LEU A 145 -14.09 -7.78 -3.60
C LEU A 145 -15.28 -8.75 -3.78
N PRO A 146 -16.20 -8.48 -4.72
CA PRO A 146 -17.22 -9.45 -5.13
C PRO A 146 -16.60 -10.81 -5.44
N GLY A 147 -17.28 -11.90 -5.08
CA GLY A 147 -16.75 -13.25 -5.18
C GLY A 147 -15.79 -13.64 -4.06
N ASN A 148 -15.74 -12.87 -2.96
CA ASN A 148 -14.89 -13.12 -1.79
C ASN A 148 -13.38 -13.08 -2.10
N LEU A 149 -12.98 -12.30 -3.11
CA LEU A 149 -11.59 -12.16 -3.51
C LEU A 149 -10.87 -11.16 -2.61
N ASP A 150 -9.69 -11.53 -2.14
CA ASP A 150 -8.82 -10.62 -1.39
C ASP A 150 -8.17 -9.59 -2.32
N HIS A 151 -8.11 -8.35 -1.86
CA HIS A 151 -7.49 -7.24 -2.59
C HIS A 151 -6.65 -6.38 -1.67
N ILE A 152 -5.63 -5.70 -2.24
CA ILE A 152 -4.71 -4.83 -1.52
C ILE A 152 -4.29 -3.66 -2.41
N GLY A 153 -4.05 -2.50 -1.79
CA GLY A 153 -3.55 -1.30 -2.47
C GLY A 153 -2.87 -0.35 -1.49
N ILE A 154 -2.32 0.73 -2.04
CA ILE A 154 -1.60 1.78 -1.30
C ILE A 154 -2.37 3.08 -1.43
N VAL A 155 -2.56 3.79 -0.32
CA VAL A 155 -3.15 5.14 -0.29
C VAL A 155 -2.21 6.10 -0.99
N SER A 156 -2.74 6.80 -1.99
CA SER A 156 -2.03 7.84 -2.74
C SER A 156 -1.94 9.16 -1.96
N ASP A 157 -1.05 10.04 -2.39
CA ASP A 157 -1.00 11.46 -1.99
C ASP A 157 -1.94 12.34 -2.81
N ARG A 158 -2.63 11.78 -3.81
CA ARG A 158 -3.65 12.46 -4.61
C ARG A 158 -5.04 12.19 -4.07
N LEU A 159 -5.89 13.22 -4.19
CA LEU A 159 -7.26 13.21 -3.68
C LEU A 159 -8.25 13.34 -4.84
N THR A 160 -9.46 12.85 -4.64
CA THR A 160 -10.63 13.22 -5.45
C THR A 160 -10.99 14.70 -5.22
N VAL A 161 -11.92 15.22 -5.99
CA VAL A 161 -12.46 16.59 -5.80
C VAL A 161 -13.19 16.74 -4.46
N GLU A 162 -13.69 15.65 -3.89
CA GLU A 162 -14.34 15.58 -2.58
C GLU A 162 -13.34 15.42 -1.42
N GLY A 163 -12.04 15.26 -1.71
CA GLY A 163 -10.99 15.13 -0.71
C GLY A 163 -10.74 13.69 -0.24
N THR A 164 -11.30 12.66 -0.92
CA THR A 164 -11.02 11.26 -0.64
C THR A 164 -9.68 10.86 -1.26
N PRO A 165 -8.76 10.21 -0.52
CA PRO A 165 -7.53 9.70 -1.09
C PRO A 165 -7.77 8.66 -2.19
N LEU A 166 -7.04 8.78 -3.30
CA LEU A 166 -7.00 7.74 -4.34
C LEU A 166 -6.21 6.54 -3.86
N ILE A 167 -6.40 5.40 -4.52
CA ILE A 167 -5.71 4.14 -4.22
C ILE A 167 -4.89 3.68 -5.43
N LEU A 168 -3.65 3.35 -5.17
CA LEU A 168 -2.74 2.71 -6.12
C LEU A 168 -2.86 1.19 -5.99
N HIS A 169 -3.38 0.53 -7.00
CA HIS A 169 -3.69 -0.90 -6.98
C HIS A 169 -3.72 -1.52 -8.38
N ASN A 170 -3.98 -2.83 -8.46
CA ASN A 170 -4.26 -3.53 -9.72
C ASN A 170 -5.43 -4.51 -9.52
N ILE A 171 -6.59 -4.20 -10.13
CA ILE A 171 -7.82 -5.00 -10.02
C ILE A 171 -8.21 -5.69 -11.33
N GLY A 172 -7.29 -5.79 -12.32
CA GLY A 172 -7.54 -6.49 -13.59
C GLY A 172 -7.13 -5.73 -14.86
N ARG A 173 -6.76 -4.44 -14.74
CA ARG A 173 -6.40 -3.59 -15.90
C ARG A 173 -4.98 -3.03 -15.84
N GLY A 174 -4.09 -3.68 -15.10
CA GLY A 174 -2.79 -3.14 -14.75
C GLY A 174 -2.86 -2.23 -13.53
N ALA A 175 -1.71 -1.64 -13.16
CA ALA A 175 -1.62 -0.70 -12.05
C ALA A 175 -2.39 0.58 -12.39
N GLN A 176 -3.27 0.98 -11.49
CA GLN A 176 -4.15 2.16 -11.61
C GLN A 176 -4.09 2.98 -10.32
N GLU A 177 -4.46 4.24 -10.43
CA GLU A 177 -4.72 5.14 -9.32
C GLU A 177 -6.19 5.56 -9.40
N GLU A 178 -7.04 5.02 -8.52
CA GLU A 178 -8.49 5.11 -8.65
C GLU A 178 -9.18 5.45 -7.30
N ASP A 179 -10.38 5.99 -7.37
CA ASP A 179 -11.25 6.27 -6.22
C ASP A 179 -11.98 4.98 -5.80
N ILE A 180 -11.31 4.14 -5.03
CA ILE A 180 -11.88 2.88 -4.52
C ILE A 180 -11.75 2.71 -3.01
N LEU A 181 -11.26 3.73 -2.29
CA LEU A 181 -11.00 3.59 -0.84
C LEU A 181 -12.19 3.02 -0.09
N PHE A 182 -13.40 3.49 -0.39
CA PHE A 182 -14.64 3.07 0.25
C PHE A 182 -15.56 2.23 -0.66
N ALA A 183 -15.06 1.78 -1.83
CA ALA A 183 -15.87 1.05 -2.79
C ALA A 183 -16.20 -0.39 -2.36
N TYR A 184 -15.40 -0.97 -1.46
CA TYR A 184 -15.53 -2.36 -1.02
C TYR A 184 -15.35 -2.48 0.49
N PRO A 185 -15.87 -3.56 1.14
CA PRO A 185 -15.63 -3.81 2.57
C PRO A 185 -14.13 -3.93 2.86
N MET A 186 -13.62 -3.06 3.73
CA MET A 186 -12.24 -3.12 4.20
C MET A 186 -12.04 -4.31 5.13
N THR A 187 -10.87 -4.94 5.04
CA THR A 187 -10.46 -6.07 5.88
C THR A 187 -9.17 -5.79 6.65
N GLY A 188 -8.52 -4.66 6.41
CA GLY A 188 -7.35 -4.22 7.15
C GLY A 188 -6.85 -2.86 6.68
N HIS A 189 -6.25 -2.13 7.62
CA HIS A 189 -5.54 -0.88 7.43
C HIS A 189 -4.17 -1.00 8.10
N TYR A 190 -3.10 -0.73 7.38
CA TYR A 190 -1.74 -0.90 7.87
C TYR A 190 -0.91 0.34 7.57
N ARG A 191 -0.13 0.78 8.55
CA ARG A 191 0.78 1.91 8.42
C ARG A 191 2.20 1.46 8.73
N ILE A 192 3.07 1.51 7.73
CA ILE A 192 4.48 1.15 7.90
C ILE A 192 5.25 2.44 8.17
N GLY A 193 5.50 2.71 9.45
CA GLY A 193 6.37 3.80 9.89
C GLY A 193 7.83 3.35 10.00
N LYS A 194 8.68 4.18 10.58
CA LYS A 194 10.13 3.91 10.73
C LYS A 194 10.41 2.62 11.51
N ASP A 195 9.66 2.35 12.57
CA ASP A 195 9.87 1.17 13.42
C ASP A 195 9.46 -0.11 12.70
N GLN A 196 8.32 -0.10 11.99
CA GLN A 196 7.86 -1.22 11.17
C GLN A 196 8.83 -1.48 10.01
N ALA A 197 9.29 -0.45 9.33
CA ALA A 197 10.30 -0.57 8.27
C ALA A 197 11.62 -1.16 8.80
N LYS A 198 12.05 -0.77 10.01
CA LYS A 198 13.22 -1.36 10.68
C LYS A 198 13.01 -2.85 10.97
N ARG A 199 11.82 -3.24 11.45
CA ARG A 199 11.46 -4.65 11.69
C ARG A 199 11.48 -5.47 10.40
N LEU A 200 10.88 -4.95 9.31
CA LEU A 200 10.92 -5.60 8.00
C LEU A 200 12.36 -5.79 7.49
N LYS A 201 13.21 -4.77 7.64
CA LYS A 201 14.64 -4.86 7.26
C LYS A 201 15.42 -5.85 8.13
N ALA A 202 15.05 -6.04 9.38
CA ALA A 202 15.69 -7.02 10.26
C ALA A 202 15.32 -8.48 9.90
N LEU A 203 14.24 -8.69 9.13
CA LEU A 203 13.83 -10.00 8.63
C LEU A 203 14.47 -10.35 7.26
N GLN A 204 15.18 -9.42 6.61
CA GLN A 204 15.92 -9.67 5.37
C GLN A 204 17.26 -10.35 5.64
#